data_954f0a477dec7cc62b071ef27e0ef5e9
#
_entry.id   954f0a477dec7cc62b071ef27e0ef5e9
#
_cell.length_a   1.000
_cell.length_b   1.000
_cell.length_c   1.000
_cell.angle_alpha   90.00
_cell.angle_beta   90.00
_cell.angle_gamma   90.00
#
_symmetry.space_group_name_H-M   'P 1'
#
loop_
_entity.id
_entity.type
_entity.pdbx_description
1 polymer ?
#
loop_
_entity_poly.entity_id
_entity_poly.type
_entity_poly.pdbx_seq_one_letter_code
_entity_poly.pdbx_strand_id
1 'polypeptide(L)'
;MHHAMVGTIIRRVFKAALAAWLVLAAVVPAAAQTQDHQYSAEDIQAGYRLYASQCALCHGQNGDGVAGVNLARQQFRRASTDDDIRRTVTTGVAAAGMPAFKLQPPELNGIVAFIRSGFDLSGTPFKVGVAMRGRAVF
;
A
#
# COMPACT_ATOMS: atom_id res chain seq x y z
N MET A 1 -34.73 61.18 -10.51
CA MET A 1 -34.45 60.45 -9.27
C MET A 1 -34.51 58.91 -9.39
N HIS A 2 -35.03 58.31 -10.47
CA HIS A 2 -35.17 56.84 -10.64
C HIS A 2 -33.89 56.09 -11.04
N HIS A 3 -32.94 56.77 -11.74
CA HIS A 3 -31.74 56.09 -12.21
C HIS A 3 -30.70 55.74 -11.13
N ALA A 4 -30.67 56.52 -10.02
CA ALA A 4 -29.70 56.28 -8.94
C ALA A 4 -30.06 55.06 -8.07
N MET A 5 -31.35 54.78 -7.90
CA MET A 5 -31.82 53.63 -7.09
C MET A 5 -31.58 52.29 -7.81
N VAL A 6 -31.76 52.22 -9.12
CA VAL A 6 -31.57 50.99 -9.91
C VAL A 6 -30.10 50.56 -9.90
N GLY A 7 -29.15 51.49 -10.04
CA GLY A 7 -27.72 51.18 -10.00
C GLY A 7 -27.23 50.59 -8.67
N THR A 8 -27.83 51.05 -7.57
CA THR A 8 -27.46 50.56 -6.21
C THR A 8 -27.98 49.15 -5.96
N ILE A 9 -29.17 48.81 -6.44
CA ILE A 9 -29.77 47.49 -6.30
C ILE A 9 -28.98 46.49 -7.13
N ILE A 10 -28.66 46.80 -8.37
CA ILE A 10 -27.86 45.91 -9.24
C ILE A 10 -26.47 45.64 -8.65
N ARG A 11 -25.79 46.64 -8.11
CA ARG A 11 -24.50 46.43 -7.44
C ARG A 11 -24.57 45.54 -6.20
N ARG A 12 -25.64 45.64 -5.43
CA ARG A 12 -25.84 44.80 -4.23
C ARG A 12 -26.14 43.34 -4.61
N VAL A 13 -26.96 43.10 -5.62
CA VAL A 13 -27.30 41.78 -6.10
C VAL A 13 -26.06 41.10 -6.74
N PHE A 14 -25.26 41.84 -7.51
CA PHE A 14 -24.01 41.31 -8.09
C PHE A 14 -22.96 40.93 -7.03
N LYS A 15 -22.81 41.77 -5.98
CA LYS A 15 -21.89 41.42 -4.88
C LYS A 15 -22.36 40.23 -4.06
N ALA A 16 -23.67 40.10 -3.83
CA ALA A 16 -24.24 38.94 -3.14
C ALA A 16 -24.09 37.64 -3.97
N ALA A 17 -24.26 37.70 -5.28
CA ALA A 17 -24.10 36.58 -6.18
C ALA A 17 -22.64 36.13 -6.27
N LEU A 18 -21.67 37.05 -6.33
CA LEU A 18 -20.26 36.75 -6.33
C LEU A 18 -19.81 36.12 -5.00
N ALA A 19 -20.30 36.58 -3.87
CA ALA A 19 -19.99 36.01 -2.56
C ALA A 19 -20.56 34.59 -2.40
N ALA A 20 -21.75 34.34 -2.92
CA ALA A 20 -22.37 33.00 -2.91
C ALA A 20 -21.59 32.00 -3.80
N TRP A 21 -21.06 32.46 -4.93
CA TRP A 21 -20.24 31.63 -5.81
C TRP A 21 -18.87 31.23 -5.20
N LEU A 22 -18.26 32.15 -4.44
CA LEU A 22 -16.99 31.90 -3.76
C LEU A 22 -17.15 30.90 -2.59
N VAL A 23 -18.30 30.87 -1.94
CA VAL A 23 -18.56 29.88 -0.86
C VAL A 23 -18.85 28.48 -1.43
N LEU A 24 -19.47 28.39 -2.61
CA LEU A 24 -19.77 27.10 -3.25
C LEU A 24 -18.54 26.42 -3.85
N ALA A 25 -17.50 27.19 -4.20
CA ALA A 25 -16.25 26.66 -4.74
C ALA A 25 -15.32 26.02 -3.68
N ALA A 26 -15.63 26.19 -2.39
CA ALA A 26 -14.82 25.67 -1.28
C ALA A 26 -15.20 24.24 -0.85
N VAL A 27 -16.25 23.64 -1.40
CA VAL A 27 -16.53 22.21 -1.25
C VAL A 27 -15.77 21.48 -2.36
N VAL A 28 -14.46 21.50 -2.27
CA VAL A 28 -13.66 20.49 -2.96
C VAL A 28 -14.03 19.17 -2.29
N PRO A 29 -14.68 18.19 -2.99
CA PRO A 29 -14.74 16.85 -2.43
C PRO A 29 -13.30 16.49 -2.12
N ALA A 30 -13.03 16.05 -0.89
CA ALA A 30 -11.79 15.34 -0.61
C ALA A 30 -11.79 14.17 -1.60
N ALA A 31 -11.19 14.41 -2.77
CA ALA A 31 -10.93 13.37 -3.73
C ALA A 31 -10.33 12.26 -2.91
N ALA A 32 -10.96 11.09 -2.95
CA ALA A 32 -10.40 9.90 -2.39
C ALA A 32 -8.93 9.90 -2.80
N GLN A 33 -8.07 10.24 -1.86
CA GLN A 33 -6.64 10.03 -2.03
C GLN A 33 -6.59 8.55 -2.31
N THR A 34 -6.30 8.17 -3.53
CA THR A 34 -5.81 6.84 -3.81
C THR A 34 -4.74 6.66 -2.75
N GLN A 35 -5.05 5.89 -1.73
CA GLN A 35 -4.07 5.50 -0.75
C GLN A 35 -3.07 4.73 -1.56
N ASP A 36 -2.04 5.43 -1.98
CA ASP A 36 -0.77 4.84 -2.27
C ASP A 36 -0.49 4.05 -1.01
N HIS A 37 -0.60 2.71 -1.10
CA HIS A 37 -0.57 1.83 0.07
C HIS A 37 0.81 1.93 0.69
N GLN A 38 1.02 3.00 1.44
CA GLN A 38 2.25 3.20 2.20
C GLN A 38 2.12 2.33 3.45
N TYR A 39 2.66 1.12 3.34
CA TYR A 39 2.71 0.19 4.46
C TYR A 39 3.61 0.74 5.56
N SER A 40 3.25 0.51 6.81
CA SER A 40 4.08 0.93 7.92
C SER A 40 5.42 0.14 7.95
N ALA A 41 6.46 0.76 8.46
CA ALA A 41 7.75 0.09 8.64
C ALA A 41 7.64 -1.14 9.54
N GLU A 42 6.73 -1.10 10.51
CA GLU A 42 6.43 -2.20 11.42
C GLU A 42 5.78 -3.39 10.68
N ASP A 43 4.82 -3.12 9.79
CA ASP A 43 4.18 -4.17 8.99
C ASP A 43 5.19 -4.82 8.03
N ILE A 44 6.01 -4.01 7.35
CA ILE A 44 7.07 -4.52 6.46
C ILE A 44 8.04 -5.41 7.25
N GLN A 45 8.46 -4.98 8.44
CA GLN A 45 9.36 -5.75 9.29
C GLN A 45 8.73 -7.04 9.80
N ALA A 46 7.46 -6.99 10.23
CA ALA A 46 6.72 -8.18 10.66
C ALA A 46 6.57 -9.16 9.50
N GLY A 47 6.24 -8.66 8.32
CA GLY A 47 6.14 -9.44 7.09
C GLY A 47 7.47 -10.10 6.69
N TYR A 48 8.57 -9.38 6.80
CA TYR A 48 9.90 -9.95 6.55
C TYR A 48 10.19 -11.16 7.45
N ARG A 49 9.95 -11.04 8.77
CA ARG A 49 10.21 -12.15 9.69
C ARG A 49 9.36 -13.38 9.37
N LEU A 50 8.11 -13.16 9.03
CA LEU A 50 7.19 -14.22 8.66
C LEU A 50 7.57 -14.85 7.32
N TYR A 51 7.91 -14.00 6.33
CA TYR A 51 8.39 -14.45 5.03
C TYR A 51 9.66 -15.32 5.17
N ALA A 52 10.65 -14.85 5.91
CA ALA A 52 11.91 -15.56 6.11
C ALA A 52 11.72 -16.93 6.75
N SER A 53 10.75 -17.09 7.64
CA SER A 53 10.47 -18.34 8.36
C SER A 53 9.57 -19.31 7.61
N GLN A 54 8.64 -18.82 6.78
CA GLN A 54 7.60 -19.68 6.20
C GLN A 54 7.58 -19.70 4.67
N CYS A 55 8.05 -18.65 4.02
CA CYS A 55 7.92 -18.49 2.57
C CYS A 55 9.24 -18.68 1.82
N ALA A 56 10.35 -18.23 2.43
CA ALA A 56 11.67 -18.20 1.79
C ALA A 56 12.21 -19.58 1.39
N LEU A 57 11.77 -20.65 2.06
CA LEU A 57 12.16 -22.00 1.71
C LEU A 57 11.83 -22.36 0.25
N CYS A 58 10.67 -21.93 -0.23
CA CYS A 58 10.22 -22.18 -1.59
C CYS A 58 10.46 -20.98 -2.51
N HIS A 59 10.17 -19.77 -2.02
CA HIS A 59 10.24 -18.55 -2.82
C HIS A 59 11.65 -17.93 -2.89
N GLY A 60 12.61 -18.47 -2.13
CA GLY A 60 13.96 -17.89 -2.03
C GLY A 60 13.97 -16.62 -1.16
N GLN A 61 15.15 -16.24 -0.68
CA GLN A 61 15.31 -15.04 0.13
C GLN A 61 15.06 -13.73 -0.66
N ASN A 62 15.26 -13.79 -1.97
CA ASN A 62 15.03 -12.67 -2.89
C ASN A 62 13.67 -12.73 -3.59
N GLY A 63 12.80 -13.68 -3.24
CA GLY A 63 11.47 -13.84 -3.82
C GLY A 63 11.46 -14.38 -5.26
N ASP A 64 12.53 -14.93 -5.75
CA ASP A 64 12.74 -15.39 -7.14
C ASP A 64 12.93 -16.92 -7.27
N GLY A 65 12.73 -17.68 -6.19
CA GLY A 65 12.91 -19.12 -6.14
C GLY A 65 11.89 -19.95 -6.94
N VAL A 66 10.76 -19.36 -7.34
CA VAL A 66 9.72 -20.05 -8.11
C VAL A 66 9.74 -19.59 -9.57
N ALA A 67 9.90 -20.52 -10.50
CA ALA A 67 9.97 -20.20 -11.92
C ALA A 67 8.76 -19.36 -12.38
N GLY A 68 9.04 -18.23 -13.04
CA GLY A 68 8.04 -17.28 -13.54
C GLY A 68 7.30 -16.47 -12.45
N VAL A 69 7.83 -16.42 -11.24
CA VAL A 69 7.39 -15.55 -10.14
C VAL A 69 8.60 -14.84 -9.56
N ASN A 70 8.51 -13.52 -9.41
CA ASN A 70 9.49 -12.75 -8.64
C ASN A 70 8.71 -11.80 -7.72
N LEU A 71 8.67 -12.15 -6.44
CA LEU A 71 7.88 -11.42 -5.46
C LEU A 71 8.45 -10.01 -5.18
N ALA A 72 9.77 -9.88 -5.12
CA ALA A 72 10.43 -8.59 -4.90
C ALA A 72 10.21 -7.61 -6.06
N ARG A 73 10.08 -8.13 -7.29
CA ARG A 73 9.78 -7.34 -8.49
C ARG A 73 8.29 -7.24 -8.79
N GLN A 74 7.45 -7.80 -7.92
CA GLN A 74 6.00 -7.85 -8.09
C GLN A 74 5.56 -8.54 -9.40
N GLN A 75 6.34 -9.51 -9.84
CA GLN A 75 6.03 -10.31 -11.02
C GLN A 75 5.26 -11.56 -10.57
N PHE A 76 3.95 -11.51 -10.72
CA PHE A 76 3.05 -12.58 -10.31
C PHE A 76 2.37 -13.21 -11.53
N ARG A 77 2.02 -14.48 -11.43
CA ARG A 77 1.23 -15.14 -12.48
C ARG A 77 -0.26 -14.79 -12.43
N ARG A 78 -0.80 -14.51 -11.24
CA ARG A 78 -2.24 -14.37 -11.02
C ARG A 78 -2.62 -13.29 -9.99
N ALA A 79 -1.69 -12.70 -9.28
CA ALA A 79 -1.97 -11.70 -8.26
C ALA A 79 -1.61 -10.31 -8.81
N SER A 80 -2.57 -9.40 -8.88
CA SER A 80 -2.34 -8.00 -9.27
C SER A 80 -2.63 -7.05 -8.12
N THR A 81 -3.55 -7.41 -7.24
CA THR A 81 -3.98 -6.62 -6.09
C THR A 81 -3.49 -7.22 -4.77
N ASP A 82 -3.57 -6.46 -3.70
CA ASP A 82 -3.29 -6.95 -2.34
C ASP A 82 -4.23 -8.09 -1.95
N ASP A 83 -5.50 -7.98 -2.33
CA ASP A 83 -6.48 -9.02 -2.05
C ASP A 83 -6.20 -10.31 -2.82
N ASP A 84 -5.62 -10.22 -4.01
CA ASP A 84 -5.16 -11.39 -4.73
C ASP A 84 -3.99 -12.07 -4.00
N ILE A 85 -3.05 -11.28 -3.46
CA ILE A 85 -1.96 -11.81 -2.65
C ILE A 85 -2.53 -12.47 -1.38
N ARG A 86 -3.41 -11.80 -0.65
CA ARG A 86 -4.07 -12.34 0.54
C ARG A 86 -4.77 -13.65 0.24
N ARG A 87 -5.58 -13.67 -0.82
CA ARG A 87 -6.28 -14.87 -1.27
C ARG A 87 -5.30 -15.99 -1.61
N THR A 88 -4.27 -15.69 -2.40
CA THR A 88 -3.26 -16.68 -2.79
C THR A 88 -2.59 -17.30 -1.58
N VAL A 89 -2.21 -16.50 -0.58
CA VAL A 89 -1.58 -16.99 0.65
C VAL A 89 -2.55 -17.85 1.47
N THR A 90 -3.79 -17.41 1.62
CA THR A 90 -4.77 -18.11 2.47
C THR A 90 -5.36 -19.37 1.83
N THR A 91 -5.46 -19.41 0.50
CA THR A 91 -6.00 -20.58 -0.22
C THR A 91 -4.92 -21.51 -0.75
N GLY A 92 -3.70 -21.00 -0.89
CA GLY A 92 -2.61 -21.70 -1.56
C GLY A 92 -2.83 -21.84 -3.08
N VAL A 93 -1.91 -22.54 -3.72
CA VAL A 93 -1.97 -22.93 -5.13
C VAL A 93 -1.55 -24.39 -5.23
N ALA A 94 -2.44 -25.30 -4.86
CA ALA A 94 -2.13 -26.73 -4.75
C ALA A 94 -1.50 -27.32 -6.03
N ALA A 95 -1.98 -26.92 -7.20
CA ALA A 95 -1.43 -27.36 -8.49
C ALA A 95 0.02 -26.93 -8.73
N ALA A 96 0.52 -25.91 -7.99
CA ALA A 96 1.90 -25.42 -8.03
C ALA A 96 2.70 -25.82 -6.77
N GLY A 97 2.14 -26.63 -5.90
CA GLY A 97 2.78 -27.07 -4.66
C GLY A 97 2.81 -26.02 -3.53
N MET A 98 2.10 -24.89 -3.67
CA MET A 98 2.00 -23.91 -2.62
C MET A 98 0.87 -24.26 -1.65
N PRO A 99 1.16 -24.52 -0.35
CA PRO A 99 0.13 -24.79 0.63
C PRO A 99 -0.66 -23.54 1.00
N ALA A 100 -1.84 -23.75 1.60
CA ALA A 100 -2.63 -22.70 2.23
C ALA A 100 -2.06 -22.38 3.61
N PHE A 101 -1.96 -21.10 3.95
CA PHE A 101 -1.48 -20.61 5.24
C PHE A 101 -2.62 -20.03 6.07
N LYS A 102 -2.73 -20.46 7.33
CA LYS A 102 -3.68 -19.92 8.28
C LYS A 102 -3.05 -18.80 9.10
N LEU A 103 -2.96 -17.62 8.50
CA LEU A 103 -2.40 -16.43 9.13
C LEU A 103 -3.50 -15.56 9.73
N GLN A 104 -3.19 -14.91 10.85
CA GLN A 104 -4.05 -13.89 11.42
C GLN A 104 -4.03 -12.63 10.54
N PRO A 105 -5.07 -11.78 10.57
CA PRO A 105 -5.13 -10.59 9.72
C PRO A 105 -3.89 -9.68 9.80
N PRO A 106 -3.28 -9.39 10.97
CA PRO A 106 -2.05 -8.60 11.04
C PRO A 106 -0.85 -9.29 10.36
N GLU A 107 -0.72 -10.60 10.50
CA GLU A 107 0.35 -11.39 9.86
C GLU A 107 0.22 -11.35 8.35
N LEU A 108 -1.00 -11.52 7.86
CA LEU A 108 -1.31 -11.46 6.42
C LEU A 108 -1.06 -10.07 5.85
N ASN A 109 -1.41 -9.01 6.59
CA ASN A 109 -1.09 -7.63 6.21
C ASN A 109 0.43 -7.41 6.14
N GLY A 110 1.18 -7.91 7.10
CA GLY A 110 2.63 -7.85 7.10
C GLY A 110 3.24 -8.52 5.87
N ILE A 111 2.80 -9.71 5.50
CA ILE A 111 3.27 -10.41 4.28
C ILE A 111 3.00 -9.56 3.03
N VAL A 112 1.80 -9.00 2.90
CA VAL A 112 1.45 -8.13 1.77
C VAL A 112 2.35 -6.90 1.76
N ALA A 113 2.52 -6.24 2.92
CA ALA A 113 3.37 -5.07 3.07
C ALA A 113 4.82 -5.35 2.63
N PHE A 114 5.40 -6.46 3.09
CA PHE A 114 6.76 -6.84 2.73
C PHE A 114 6.91 -7.14 1.23
N ILE A 115 5.97 -7.85 0.62
CA ILE A 115 5.98 -8.11 -0.82
C ILE A 115 5.83 -6.79 -1.61
N ARG A 116 4.93 -5.90 -1.19
CA ARG A 116 4.69 -4.62 -1.87
C ARG A 116 5.82 -3.61 -1.70
N SER A 117 6.58 -3.69 -0.61
CA SER A 117 7.80 -2.89 -0.46
C SER A 117 8.93 -3.33 -1.41
N GLY A 118 8.74 -4.40 -2.19
CA GLY A 118 9.79 -4.94 -3.05
C GLY A 118 10.94 -5.55 -2.26
N PHE A 119 10.65 -6.03 -1.02
CA PHE A 119 11.66 -6.55 -0.08
C PHE A 119 12.61 -5.47 0.46
N ASP A 120 12.21 -4.20 0.33
CA ASP A 120 12.98 -3.08 0.87
C ASP A 120 12.76 -2.93 2.39
N LEU A 121 13.84 -3.08 3.13
CA LEU A 121 13.86 -2.90 4.59
C LEU A 121 14.57 -1.61 5.02
N SER A 122 14.96 -0.75 4.08
CA SER A 122 15.75 0.45 4.38
C SER A 122 15.01 1.45 5.29
N GLY A 123 13.68 1.52 5.17
CA GLY A 123 12.82 2.37 6.01
C GLY A 123 12.45 1.76 7.36
N THR A 124 12.88 0.51 7.66
CA THR A 124 12.55 -0.15 8.93
C THR A 124 13.64 0.07 9.97
N PRO A 125 13.33 0.07 11.29
CA PRO A 125 14.32 0.14 12.34
C PRO A 125 15.20 -1.12 12.41
N PHE A 126 14.87 -2.14 11.64
CA PHE A 126 15.55 -3.43 11.62
C PHE A 126 16.73 -3.40 10.66
N LYS A 127 17.93 -3.58 11.20
CA LYS A 127 19.12 -3.83 10.36
C LYS A 127 19.24 -5.32 10.11
N VAL A 128 19.01 -5.76 8.87
CA VAL A 128 19.31 -7.14 8.47
C VAL A 128 20.80 -7.39 8.75
N GLY A 129 21.09 -8.34 9.62
CA GLY A 129 22.46 -8.71 9.94
C GLY A 129 23.16 -9.22 8.66
N VAL A 130 24.37 -8.71 8.39
CA VAL A 130 25.16 -9.22 7.28
C VAL A 130 25.61 -10.64 7.68
N ALA A 131 25.24 -11.65 6.89
CA ALA A 131 25.54 -13.06 7.16
C ALA A 131 27.05 -13.33 7.41
N MET A 132 27.94 -12.49 6.87
CA MET A 132 29.37 -12.54 7.16
C MET A 132 29.75 -12.18 8.60
N ARG A 133 28.95 -11.37 9.31
CA ARG A 133 29.22 -11.03 10.72
C ARG A 133 28.80 -12.16 11.67
N GLY A 134 27.79 -12.95 11.33
CA GLY A 134 27.37 -14.11 12.13
C GLY A 134 28.39 -15.25 12.10
N ARG A 135 29.18 -15.37 11.05
CA ARG A 135 30.24 -16.39 10.92
C ARG A 135 31.46 -16.13 11.83
N ALA A 136 31.65 -14.92 12.31
CA ALA A 136 32.76 -14.55 13.17
C ALA A 136 32.47 -14.78 14.68
N VAL A 137 31.28 -15.23 15.03
CA VAL A 137 30.80 -15.41 16.42
C VAL A 137 30.70 -16.89 16.81
N PHE A 138 30.91 -17.84 15.85
CA PHE A 138 30.90 -19.29 16.08
C PHE A 138 32.25 -19.91 15.75
#